data_7c8b8d8509713f1b505699f12b8136c0
#
_entry.id   7c8b8d8509713f1b505699f12b8136c0
#
_cell.length_a   1.000
_cell.length_b   1.000
_cell.length_c   1.000
_cell.angle_alpha   90.00
_cell.angle_beta   90.00
_cell.angle_gamma   90.00
#
_symmetry.space_group_name_H-M   'P 1'
#
loop_
_entity.id
_entity.type
_entity.pdbx_description
1 polymer ?
#
loop_
_entity_poly.entity_id
_entity_poly.type
_entity_poly.pdbx_seq_one_letter_code
_entity_poly.pdbx_strand_id
1 'polypeptide(L)'
;MKAKKLLALGLVGTMAAMCFAGCGSSASSSAPASSAGSAAQQGSGETNWPERGISLVVPLAAGGDTDYYARLYAKYLEEELGQTVTAVNTEGSGGTVGAQTVADAEPDGYTILFYHTGNLYANKMLGVSELDQNSFEIACIGEVDDTNTLCVRSSLGIDNAEDFIEAAKAEPDKYSCAVTISGFSYYTLCQLEDASGMSLNPVDAGGASAMIPALLGDQVDAGINSYGVFKQYVEDGSIIPLLTYGEERSEYFPDVPTVKELGYDCSAARAYFFGLPKGTDPAIAQKLSDAVEKIQENEEYTTNVSETYSVTPQFKPYGEALSYMDEIWAEMETYTEIMNQ
;
A
#
# COMPACT_ATOMS: atom_id res chain seq x y z
N MET A 1 10.90 -17.37 -52.57
CA MET A 1 12.09 -18.10 -53.11
C MET A 1 12.90 -18.65 -51.91
N LYS A 2 12.98 -20.02 -51.87
CA LYS A 2 14.03 -20.88 -51.26
C LYS A 2 14.44 -20.62 -49.81
N ALA A 3 13.95 -21.27 -48.79
CA ALA A 3 14.31 -22.64 -48.31
C ALA A 3 15.82 -22.98 -48.28
N LYS A 4 16.35 -23.19 -47.07
CA LYS A 4 17.36 -24.25 -46.81
C LYS A 4 17.31 -24.67 -45.33
N LYS A 5 16.90 -25.94 -45.17
CA LYS A 5 17.10 -26.80 -44.01
C LYS A 5 18.56 -27.24 -43.97
N LEU A 6 19.12 -27.49 -42.81
CA LEU A 6 20.16 -28.54 -42.64
C LEU A 6 20.11 -29.10 -41.21
N LEU A 7 19.97 -30.41 -41.17
CA LEU A 7 20.06 -31.39 -40.08
C LEU A 7 21.51 -31.78 -39.83
N ALA A 8 21.83 -32.21 -38.59
CA ALA A 8 22.69 -33.34 -38.23
C ALA A 8 22.70 -33.50 -36.70
N LEU A 9 22.14 -34.56 -36.10
CA LEU A 9 22.71 -35.90 -35.77
C LEU A 9 23.98 -35.78 -34.90
N GLY A 10 24.04 -36.12 -33.61
CA GLY A 10 23.70 -37.34 -32.92
C GLY A 10 25.00 -37.98 -32.40
N LEU A 11 25.13 -38.20 -31.08
CA LEU A 11 25.90 -39.38 -30.61
C LEU A 11 25.51 -39.77 -29.18
N VAL A 12 25.21 -41.04 -29.04
CA VAL A 12 24.91 -41.84 -27.86
C VAL A 12 26.23 -42.31 -27.23
N GLY A 13 26.32 -42.38 -25.91
CA GLY A 13 27.41 -43.03 -25.19
C GLY A 13 26.97 -43.54 -23.82
N THR A 14 26.66 -44.80 -23.77
CA THR A 14 26.29 -45.67 -22.64
C THR A 14 27.54 -46.23 -21.93
N MET A 15 27.35 -46.70 -20.70
CA MET A 15 28.13 -47.68 -19.89
C MET A 15 28.76 -47.05 -18.61
N ALA A 16 28.78 -47.66 -17.43
CA ALA A 16 28.31 -48.99 -16.95
C ALA A 16 28.32 -48.96 -15.43
N ALA A 17 27.51 -49.83 -14.84
CA ALA A 17 27.39 -50.07 -13.41
C ALA A 17 28.60 -50.84 -12.84
N MET A 18 28.88 -50.63 -11.53
CA MET A 18 29.52 -51.66 -10.68
C MET A 18 28.96 -51.66 -9.28
N CYS A 19 28.32 -52.77 -8.92
CA CYS A 19 27.88 -53.15 -7.60
C CYS A 19 29.07 -53.58 -6.72
N PHE A 20 29.03 -53.26 -5.45
CA PHE A 20 29.67 -54.13 -4.43
C PHE A 20 28.74 -54.21 -3.22
N ALA A 21 28.31 -55.46 -2.96
CA ALA A 21 27.58 -55.90 -1.80
C ALA A 21 28.52 -56.19 -0.62
N GLY A 22 28.09 -55.89 0.59
CA GLY A 22 28.74 -56.30 1.83
C GLY A 22 27.70 -56.46 2.91
N CYS A 23 27.27 -57.68 3.20
CA CYS A 23 26.43 -58.10 4.31
C CYS A 23 27.15 -58.00 5.64
N GLY A 24 26.42 -57.65 6.70
CA GLY A 24 26.83 -57.84 8.08
C GLY A 24 25.63 -57.63 9.03
N SER A 25 25.02 -58.74 9.45
CA SER A 25 23.93 -58.80 10.42
C SER A 25 24.43 -58.61 11.82
N SER A 26 23.67 -57.92 12.69
CA SER A 26 23.33 -58.44 14.04
C SER A 26 22.27 -57.56 14.73
N ALA A 27 21.39 -58.21 15.45
CA ALA A 27 20.11 -57.89 15.96
C ALA A 27 20.08 -57.08 17.29
N SER A 28 18.88 -56.57 17.58
CA SER A 28 18.20 -56.33 18.88
C SER A 28 18.47 -55.04 19.62
N SER A 29 17.51 -54.16 19.72
CA SER A 29 16.49 -54.15 20.77
C SER A 29 15.67 -52.85 20.76
N SER A 30 14.38 -53.02 20.93
CA SER A 30 13.33 -52.02 20.99
C SER A 30 13.36 -51.19 22.27
N ALA A 31 13.19 -49.85 22.13
CA ALA A 31 12.48 -49.01 23.10
C ALA A 31 11.92 -47.77 22.41
N PRO A 32 10.71 -47.28 22.76
CA PRO A 32 10.06 -46.19 22.06
C PRO A 32 10.63 -44.83 22.51
N ALA A 33 11.12 -44.07 21.57
CA ALA A 33 11.48 -42.68 21.82
C ALA A 33 10.27 -41.79 21.66
N SER A 34 9.92 -41.12 22.72
CA SER A 34 8.96 -40.04 22.80
C SER A 34 9.28 -38.96 21.76
N SER A 35 8.34 -38.62 20.90
CA SER A 35 8.37 -37.44 20.10
C SER A 35 8.25 -36.21 21.00
N ALA A 36 9.38 -35.66 21.42
CA ALA A 36 9.42 -34.29 21.91
C ALA A 36 9.31 -33.34 20.69
N GLY A 37 8.17 -32.66 20.61
CA GLY A 37 7.98 -31.57 19.67
C GLY A 37 9.06 -30.50 19.90
N SER A 38 9.91 -30.29 18.89
CA SER A 38 10.82 -29.16 18.86
C SER A 38 9.95 -27.92 18.63
N ALA A 39 9.63 -27.22 19.73
CA ALA A 39 9.22 -25.84 19.62
C ALA A 39 10.43 -25.11 19.02
N ALA A 40 10.22 -24.55 17.84
CA ALA A 40 11.20 -23.61 17.25
C ALA A 40 11.35 -22.46 18.25
N GLN A 41 12.48 -22.44 18.96
CA GLN A 41 12.95 -21.27 19.66
C GLN A 41 13.23 -20.21 18.58
N GLN A 42 12.38 -19.18 18.52
CA GLN A 42 12.71 -17.91 17.87
C GLN A 42 13.95 -17.36 18.61
N GLY A 43 15.11 -17.59 18.01
CA GLY A 43 16.34 -16.97 18.45
C GLY A 43 16.27 -15.51 18.09
N SER A 44 16.26 -14.61 19.06
CA SER A 44 16.63 -13.22 18.93
C SER A 44 18.14 -13.16 18.65
N GLY A 45 18.55 -13.51 17.43
CA GLY A 45 19.90 -13.29 16.94
C GLY A 45 20.06 -11.81 16.62
N GLU A 46 21.01 -11.13 17.24
CA GLU A 46 21.41 -9.78 16.80
C GLU A 46 21.86 -9.88 15.34
N THR A 47 21.08 -9.28 14.44
CA THR A 47 21.50 -9.12 13.04
C THR A 47 22.44 -7.91 12.91
N ASN A 48 23.53 -8.05 12.16
CA ASN A 48 24.43 -6.92 11.82
C ASN A 48 23.84 -6.01 10.73
N TRP A 49 22.62 -6.32 10.24
CA TRP A 49 21.93 -5.46 9.29
C TRP A 49 21.54 -4.12 9.96
N PRO A 50 21.64 -2.97 9.23
CA PRO A 50 22.24 -2.80 7.91
C PRO A 50 23.77 -2.47 7.99
N GLU A 51 24.56 -2.98 7.04
CA GLU A 51 25.98 -2.67 6.87
C GLU A 51 26.26 -1.74 5.67
N ARG A 52 25.25 -1.44 4.87
CA ARG A 52 25.31 -0.57 3.69
C ARG A 52 24.01 0.19 3.49
N GLY A 53 23.97 1.12 2.53
CA GLY A 53 22.81 1.92 2.21
C GLY A 53 21.59 1.09 1.79
N ILE A 54 20.39 1.57 2.15
CA ILE A 54 19.08 0.97 1.91
C ILE A 54 18.35 1.75 0.83
N SER A 55 17.69 1.04 -0.10
CA SER A 55 16.77 1.59 -1.08
C SER A 55 15.34 1.44 -0.56
N LEU A 56 14.65 2.54 -0.30
CA LEU A 56 13.23 2.58 0.03
C LEU A 56 12.44 2.86 -1.25
N VAL A 57 11.90 1.82 -1.86
CA VAL A 57 11.16 1.91 -3.13
C VAL A 57 9.76 2.45 -2.87
N VAL A 58 9.44 3.55 -3.54
CA VAL A 58 8.14 4.21 -3.55
C VAL A 58 7.49 3.95 -4.89
N PRO A 59 6.44 3.13 -5.00
CA PRO A 59 5.90 2.70 -6.28
C PRO A 59 5.00 3.74 -6.96
N LEU A 60 4.92 4.95 -6.43
CA LEU A 60 4.09 6.05 -6.89
C LEU A 60 4.92 7.28 -7.23
N ALA A 61 4.26 8.26 -7.89
CA ALA A 61 4.87 9.50 -8.34
C ALA A 61 5.41 10.36 -7.19
N ALA A 62 6.51 11.04 -7.46
CA ALA A 62 7.06 12.02 -6.54
C ALA A 62 6.07 13.19 -6.29
N GLY A 63 6.07 13.73 -5.06
CA GLY A 63 5.24 14.86 -4.65
C GLY A 63 3.82 14.49 -4.21
N GLY A 64 3.48 13.20 -4.16
CA GLY A 64 2.26 12.69 -3.51
C GLY A 64 2.50 12.36 -2.03
N ASP A 65 1.44 11.94 -1.38
CA ASP A 65 1.42 11.53 0.03
C ASP A 65 2.40 10.40 0.36
N THR A 66 2.40 9.33 -0.44
CA THR A 66 3.31 8.19 -0.25
C THR A 66 4.79 8.60 -0.38
N ASP A 67 5.10 9.48 -1.31
CA ASP A 67 6.46 10.02 -1.48
C ASP A 67 6.86 10.91 -0.28
N TYR A 68 5.94 11.71 0.21
CA TYR A 68 6.17 12.53 1.40
C TYR A 68 6.50 11.67 2.62
N TYR A 69 5.67 10.69 2.96
CA TYR A 69 5.91 9.80 4.08
C TYR A 69 7.22 9.01 3.90
N ALA A 70 7.47 8.48 2.72
CA ALA A 70 8.70 7.73 2.43
C ALA A 70 9.96 8.57 2.65
N ARG A 71 9.97 9.84 2.23
CA ARG A 71 11.12 10.74 2.44
C ARG A 71 11.27 11.15 3.90
N LEU A 72 10.15 11.34 4.59
CA LEU A 72 10.17 11.64 6.02
C LEU A 72 10.74 10.44 6.79
N TYR A 73 10.26 9.22 6.52
CA TYR A 73 10.82 8.00 7.09
C TYR A 73 12.28 7.78 6.71
N ALA A 74 12.66 8.02 5.46
CA ALA A 74 14.04 7.86 5.02
C ALA A 74 15.02 8.71 5.86
N LYS A 75 14.63 9.98 6.15
CA LYS A 75 15.42 10.88 7.02
C LYS A 75 15.64 10.27 8.41
N TYR A 76 14.58 9.85 9.07
CA TYR A 76 14.69 9.37 10.45
C TYR A 76 15.24 7.93 10.53
N LEU A 77 14.96 7.06 9.54
CA LEU A 77 15.59 5.73 9.47
C LEU A 77 17.08 5.81 9.28
N GLU A 78 17.60 6.81 8.54
CA GLU A 78 19.04 7.05 8.42
C GLU A 78 19.67 7.36 9.79
N GLU A 79 18.98 8.15 10.63
CA GLU A 79 19.43 8.47 11.99
C GLU A 79 19.39 7.23 12.91
N GLU A 80 18.30 6.44 12.86
CA GLU A 80 18.12 5.28 13.74
C GLU A 80 19.00 4.07 13.35
N LEU A 81 19.19 3.84 12.05
CA LEU A 81 19.91 2.68 11.53
C LEU A 81 21.40 2.96 11.26
N GLY A 82 21.82 4.23 11.24
CA GLY A 82 23.21 4.63 11.00
C GLY A 82 23.70 4.34 9.57
N GLN A 83 22.79 4.16 8.61
CA GLN A 83 23.11 3.91 7.20
C GLN A 83 22.19 4.76 6.33
N THR A 84 22.70 5.20 5.17
CA THR A 84 21.90 6.01 4.23
C THR A 84 20.65 5.27 3.78
N VAL A 85 19.49 5.92 3.87
CA VAL A 85 18.21 5.43 3.37
C VAL A 85 17.72 6.35 2.25
N THR A 86 17.61 5.81 1.03
CA THR A 86 17.24 6.59 -0.15
C THR A 86 15.84 6.22 -0.63
N ALA A 87 14.91 7.18 -0.63
CA ALA A 87 13.60 7.01 -1.26
C ALA A 87 13.74 7.09 -2.79
N VAL A 88 13.28 6.03 -3.48
CA VAL A 88 13.39 5.86 -4.94
C VAL A 88 12.01 5.64 -5.53
N ASN A 89 11.51 6.60 -6.31
CA ASN A 89 10.23 6.46 -6.99
C ASN A 89 10.36 5.51 -8.19
N THR A 90 9.54 4.46 -8.23
CA THR A 90 9.46 3.47 -9.31
C THR A 90 8.01 3.33 -9.75
N GLU A 91 7.58 4.25 -10.61
CA GLU A 91 6.19 4.40 -11.02
C GLU A 91 5.77 3.37 -12.08
N GLY A 92 4.46 3.13 -12.17
CA GLY A 92 3.81 2.37 -13.25
C GLY A 92 2.67 1.49 -12.76
N SER A 93 1.60 1.44 -13.56
CA SER A 93 0.39 0.62 -13.31
C SER A 93 -0.12 0.72 -11.87
N GLY A 94 -0.44 1.93 -11.40
CA GLY A 94 -0.97 2.14 -10.04
C GLY A 94 -0.02 1.72 -8.91
N GLY A 95 1.28 1.56 -9.19
CA GLY A 95 2.30 1.12 -8.22
C GLY A 95 2.77 -0.32 -8.39
N THR A 96 2.15 -1.10 -9.28
CA THR A 96 2.50 -2.51 -9.49
C THR A 96 3.95 -2.71 -9.90
N VAL A 97 4.50 -1.83 -10.77
CA VAL A 97 5.89 -1.95 -11.26
C VAL A 97 6.90 -1.85 -10.12
N GLY A 98 6.75 -0.87 -9.23
CA GLY A 98 7.63 -0.70 -8.08
C GLY A 98 7.46 -1.81 -7.05
N ALA A 99 6.21 -2.22 -6.77
CA ALA A 99 5.93 -3.33 -5.86
C ALA A 99 6.53 -4.66 -6.38
N GLN A 100 6.39 -4.95 -7.68
CA GLN A 100 6.99 -6.14 -8.30
C GLN A 100 8.52 -6.09 -8.25
N THR A 101 9.12 -4.91 -8.47
CA THR A 101 10.58 -4.73 -8.35
C THR A 101 11.10 -5.17 -6.98
N VAL A 102 10.35 -4.88 -5.90
CA VAL A 102 10.72 -5.31 -4.55
C VAL A 102 10.42 -6.78 -4.34
N ALA A 103 9.27 -7.29 -4.81
CA ALA A 103 8.93 -8.71 -4.68
C ALA A 103 9.98 -9.63 -5.32
N ASP A 104 10.61 -9.18 -6.42
CA ASP A 104 11.64 -9.91 -7.16
C ASP A 104 13.09 -9.66 -6.65
N ALA A 105 13.27 -8.76 -5.67
CA ALA A 105 14.59 -8.43 -5.15
C ALA A 105 15.14 -9.53 -4.22
N GLU A 106 16.45 -9.49 -3.95
CA GLU A 106 17.09 -10.39 -2.99
C GLU A 106 16.56 -10.15 -1.58
N PRO A 107 16.23 -11.19 -0.80
CA PRO A 107 15.65 -11.06 0.53
C PRO A 107 16.71 -10.74 1.61
N ASP A 108 17.53 -9.73 1.36
CA ASP A 108 18.68 -9.32 2.18
C ASP A 108 18.42 -8.05 3.02
N GLY A 109 17.21 -7.46 2.91
CA GLY A 109 16.77 -6.30 3.66
C GLY A 109 17.20 -4.94 3.10
N TYR A 110 17.87 -4.87 1.95
CA TYR A 110 18.38 -3.60 1.40
C TYR A 110 17.48 -2.98 0.31
N THR A 111 16.46 -3.69 -0.13
CA THR A 111 15.40 -3.18 -1.00
C THR A 111 14.09 -3.32 -0.26
N ILE A 112 13.53 -2.19 0.17
CA ILE A 112 12.33 -2.13 1.01
C ILE A 112 11.23 -1.44 0.22
N LEU A 113 10.03 -1.97 0.23
CA LEU A 113 8.83 -1.35 -0.32
C LEU A 113 8.21 -0.44 0.74
N PHE A 114 7.95 0.82 0.40
CA PHE A 114 7.04 1.69 1.12
C PHE A 114 5.82 1.97 0.27
N TYR A 115 4.71 1.39 0.63
CA TYR A 115 3.49 1.44 -0.15
C TYR A 115 2.26 1.48 0.75
N HIS A 116 1.06 1.58 0.20
CA HIS A 116 -0.17 1.53 0.99
C HIS A 116 -1.13 0.45 0.49
N THR A 117 -1.95 -0.06 1.40
CA THR A 117 -2.93 -1.12 1.15
C THR A 117 -3.92 -0.76 0.05
N GLY A 118 -4.36 0.50 0.00
CA GLY A 118 -5.39 0.94 -0.93
C GLY A 118 -5.07 0.65 -2.40
N ASN A 119 -3.89 1.04 -2.90
CA ASN A 119 -3.51 0.75 -4.29
C ASN A 119 -3.07 -0.70 -4.48
N LEU A 120 -2.41 -1.31 -3.48
CA LEU A 120 -2.04 -2.72 -3.55
C LEU A 120 -3.27 -3.59 -3.82
N TYR A 121 -4.32 -3.37 -3.06
CA TYR A 121 -5.55 -4.16 -3.15
C TYR A 121 -6.44 -3.76 -4.34
N ALA A 122 -6.57 -2.47 -4.65
CA ALA A 122 -7.30 -2.05 -5.85
C ALA A 122 -6.73 -2.66 -7.13
N ASN A 123 -5.39 -2.71 -7.26
CA ASN A 123 -4.73 -3.37 -8.38
C ASN A 123 -5.06 -4.87 -8.46
N LYS A 124 -5.14 -5.56 -7.32
CA LYS A 124 -5.52 -6.98 -7.26
C LYS A 124 -6.98 -7.19 -7.62
N MET A 125 -7.89 -6.38 -7.07
CA MET A 125 -9.33 -6.45 -7.35
C MET A 125 -9.65 -6.22 -8.83
N LEU A 126 -8.91 -5.34 -9.50
CA LEU A 126 -9.04 -5.05 -10.93
C LEU A 126 -8.26 -5.99 -11.84
N GLY A 127 -7.56 -7.00 -11.29
CA GLY A 127 -6.76 -7.95 -12.07
C GLY A 127 -5.53 -7.33 -12.76
N VAL A 128 -5.08 -6.16 -12.30
CA VAL A 128 -3.87 -5.50 -12.79
C VAL A 128 -2.62 -6.16 -12.23
N SER A 129 -2.70 -6.72 -11.01
CA SER A 129 -1.61 -7.39 -10.31
C SER A 129 -2.14 -8.54 -9.46
N GLU A 130 -1.32 -9.58 -9.28
CA GLU A 130 -1.57 -10.66 -8.33
C GLU A 130 -0.92 -10.41 -6.96
N LEU A 131 -0.17 -9.31 -6.81
CA LEU A 131 0.50 -8.98 -5.56
C LEU A 131 -0.51 -8.62 -4.47
N ASP A 132 -0.23 -9.13 -3.27
CA ASP A 132 -0.95 -8.80 -2.03
C ASP A 132 0.03 -8.75 -0.84
N GLN A 133 -0.50 -8.61 0.38
CA GLN A 133 0.31 -8.60 1.60
C GLN A 133 1.13 -9.88 1.79
N ASN A 134 0.69 -11.02 1.26
CA ASN A 134 1.40 -12.31 1.36
C ASN A 134 2.58 -12.42 0.39
N SER A 135 2.68 -11.51 -0.57
CA SER A 135 3.79 -11.42 -1.52
C SER A 135 5.07 -10.86 -0.88
N PHE A 136 4.95 -10.31 0.33
CA PHE A 136 6.04 -9.64 1.05
C PHE A 136 6.22 -10.22 2.46
N GLU A 137 7.37 -9.96 3.06
CA GLU A 137 7.57 -9.99 4.50
C GLU A 137 7.21 -8.60 5.04
N ILE A 138 6.06 -8.47 5.71
CA ILE A 138 5.57 -7.18 6.21
C ILE A 138 6.29 -6.86 7.52
N ALA A 139 7.13 -5.82 7.51
CA ALA A 139 7.87 -5.42 8.70
C ALA A 139 6.99 -4.65 9.69
N CYS A 140 6.21 -3.68 9.22
CA CYS A 140 5.31 -2.90 10.07
C CYS A 140 4.34 -2.06 9.21
N ILE A 141 3.29 -1.53 9.84
CA ILE A 141 2.53 -0.38 9.36
C ILE A 141 3.16 0.86 9.99
N GLY A 142 3.61 1.77 9.15
CA GLY A 142 4.18 3.05 9.60
C GLY A 142 3.11 4.12 9.83
N GLU A 143 2.02 4.10 9.08
CA GLU A 143 0.99 5.11 9.17
C GLU A 143 -0.38 4.55 8.75
N VAL A 144 -1.45 5.04 9.35
CA VAL A 144 -2.83 4.79 8.91
C VAL A 144 -3.49 6.13 8.60
N ASP A 145 -3.94 6.29 7.37
CA ASP A 145 -4.61 7.50 6.90
C ASP A 145 -6.10 7.22 6.67
N ASP A 146 -6.93 7.79 7.51
CA ASP A 146 -8.39 7.77 7.47
C ASP A 146 -8.97 9.13 7.01
N THR A 147 -8.12 10.04 6.52
CA THR A 147 -8.51 11.41 6.11
C THR A 147 -8.91 11.52 4.64
N ASN A 148 -9.17 10.38 3.97
CA ASN A 148 -9.60 10.41 2.57
C ASN A 148 -10.87 11.25 2.44
N THR A 149 -10.86 12.23 1.53
CA THR A 149 -11.86 13.29 1.45
C THR A 149 -12.32 13.47 0.01
N LEU A 150 -13.63 13.56 -0.22
CA LEU A 150 -14.21 14.04 -1.46
C LEU A 150 -14.22 15.57 -1.44
N CYS A 151 -13.54 16.18 -2.38
CA CYS A 151 -13.49 17.62 -2.55
C CYS A 151 -14.02 18.03 -3.92
N VAL A 152 -14.51 19.27 -4.02
CA VAL A 152 -14.93 19.88 -5.30
C VAL A 152 -14.19 21.21 -5.53
N ARG A 153 -14.07 21.62 -6.79
CA ARG A 153 -13.59 22.98 -7.12
C ARG A 153 -14.59 24.04 -6.65
N SER A 154 -14.13 25.13 -6.07
CA SER A 154 -15.02 26.18 -5.53
C SER A 154 -15.87 26.85 -6.61
N SER A 155 -15.37 26.92 -7.86
CA SER A 155 -16.11 27.46 -9.00
C SER A 155 -17.35 26.63 -9.40
N LEU A 156 -17.53 25.40 -8.85
CA LEU A 156 -18.72 24.58 -9.05
C LEU A 156 -19.97 25.21 -8.40
N GLY A 157 -19.79 25.98 -7.30
CA GLY A 157 -20.87 26.64 -6.58
C GLY A 157 -21.72 25.71 -5.70
N ILE A 158 -21.19 24.53 -5.35
CA ILE A 158 -21.75 23.57 -4.39
C ILE A 158 -20.78 23.50 -3.22
N ASP A 159 -21.22 23.71 -2.00
CA ASP A 159 -20.37 23.84 -0.83
C ASP A 159 -20.72 22.89 0.33
N ASN A 160 -21.63 21.94 0.09
CA ASN A 160 -21.97 20.89 1.06
C ASN A 160 -22.20 19.54 0.37
N ALA A 161 -22.07 18.46 1.14
CA ALA A 161 -22.12 17.11 0.64
C ALA A 161 -23.53 16.70 0.18
N GLU A 162 -24.57 17.09 0.93
CA GLU A 162 -25.96 16.71 0.64
C GLU A 162 -26.41 17.25 -0.71
N ASP A 163 -26.16 18.53 -0.99
CA ASP A 163 -26.52 19.15 -2.26
C ASP A 163 -25.76 18.54 -3.43
N PHE A 164 -24.45 18.21 -3.23
CA PHE A 164 -23.65 17.56 -4.25
C PHE A 164 -24.15 16.15 -4.58
N ILE A 165 -24.44 15.34 -3.56
CA ILE A 165 -24.95 13.98 -3.73
C ILE A 165 -26.32 14.00 -4.42
N GLU A 166 -27.22 14.88 -4.00
CA GLU A 166 -28.54 15.01 -4.65
C GLU A 166 -28.43 15.51 -6.10
N ALA A 167 -27.53 16.43 -6.39
CA ALA A 167 -27.28 16.88 -7.75
C ALA A 167 -26.70 15.76 -8.63
N ALA A 168 -25.78 14.93 -8.10
CA ALA A 168 -25.21 13.80 -8.81
C ALA A 168 -26.23 12.66 -9.02
N LYS A 169 -27.17 12.45 -8.10
CA LYS A 169 -28.29 11.53 -8.29
C LYS A 169 -29.27 12.01 -9.37
N ALA A 170 -29.54 13.33 -9.40
CA ALA A 170 -30.49 13.91 -10.35
C ALA A 170 -29.95 13.88 -11.79
N GLU A 171 -28.66 13.99 -11.97
CA GLU A 171 -27.98 14.01 -13.27
C GLU A 171 -26.77 13.05 -13.25
N PRO A 172 -26.99 11.71 -13.37
CA PRO A 172 -25.92 10.72 -13.36
C PRO A 172 -24.82 11.01 -14.38
N ASP A 173 -23.56 10.78 -14.01
CA ASP A 173 -22.34 10.97 -14.82
C ASP A 173 -22.10 12.41 -15.31
N LYS A 174 -22.86 13.38 -14.81
CA LYS A 174 -22.69 14.79 -15.17
C LYS A 174 -21.40 15.36 -14.60
N TYR A 175 -21.12 15.08 -13.34
CA TYR A 175 -19.96 15.62 -12.64
C TYR A 175 -18.79 14.67 -12.78
N SER A 176 -17.65 15.22 -13.20
CA SER A 176 -16.38 14.48 -13.33
C SER A 176 -15.66 14.42 -11.99
N CYS A 177 -15.11 13.24 -11.65
CA CYS A 177 -14.32 13.03 -10.45
C CYS A 177 -12.93 12.52 -10.79
N ALA A 178 -11.89 13.28 -10.43
CA ALA A 178 -10.51 12.86 -10.55
C ALA A 178 -10.21 11.75 -9.53
N VAL A 179 -9.79 10.60 -10.03
CA VAL A 179 -9.38 9.42 -9.25
C VAL A 179 -8.14 8.79 -9.88
N THR A 180 -7.54 7.85 -9.20
CA THR A 180 -6.63 6.86 -9.79
C THR A 180 -7.44 5.60 -10.01
N ILE A 181 -7.72 5.23 -11.25
CA ILE A 181 -8.64 4.12 -11.59
C ILE A 181 -8.19 2.79 -10.96
N SER A 182 -6.89 2.51 -10.92
CA SER A 182 -6.33 1.34 -10.24
C SER A 182 -5.89 1.66 -8.80
N GLY A 183 -6.60 2.53 -8.09
CA GLY A 183 -6.18 3.05 -6.80
C GLY A 183 -7.30 3.21 -5.77
N PHE A 184 -6.90 3.62 -4.58
CA PHE A 184 -7.77 3.77 -3.43
C PHE A 184 -8.90 4.80 -3.64
N SER A 185 -8.63 5.89 -4.36
CA SER A 185 -9.64 6.90 -4.65
C SER A 185 -10.79 6.39 -5.53
N TYR A 186 -10.52 5.46 -6.45
CA TYR A 186 -11.58 4.81 -7.22
C TYR A 186 -12.38 3.83 -6.36
N TYR A 187 -11.71 3.06 -5.51
CA TYR A 187 -12.39 2.21 -4.54
C TYR A 187 -13.37 2.99 -3.66
N THR A 188 -12.93 4.12 -3.08
CA THR A 188 -13.79 4.94 -2.22
C THR A 188 -14.89 5.66 -2.99
N LEU A 189 -14.67 6.01 -4.26
CA LEU A 189 -15.74 6.48 -5.14
C LEU A 189 -16.82 5.41 -5.32
N CYS A 190 -16.43 4.18 -5.66
CA CYS A 190 -17.36 3.06 -5.83
C CYS A 190 -18.16 2.77 -4.55
N GLN A 191 -17.52 2.84 -3.36
CA GLN A 191 -18.23 2.72 -2.08
C GLN A 191 -19.33 3.77 -1.91
N LEU A 192 -19.01 5.04 -2.21
CA LEU A 192 -19.96 6.13 -2.05
C LEU A 192 -21.10 6.03 -3.08
N GLU A 193 -20.81 5.66 -4.32
CA GLU A 193 -21.82 5.44 -5.36
C GLU A 193 -22.76 4.31 -5.00
N ASP A 194 -22.26 3.18 -4.54
CA ASP A 194 -23.06 2.03 -4.09
C ASP A 194 -23.96 2.41 -2.89
N ALA A 195 -23.40 3.06 -1.88
CA ALA A 195 -24.11 3.42 -0.67
C ALA A 195 -25.13 4.54 -0.88
N SER A 196 -24.83 5.52 -1.75
CA SER A 196 -25.68 6.71 -1.94
C SER A 196 -26.65 6.61 -3.13
N GLY A 197 -26.30 5.83 -4.15
CA GLY A 197 -27.00 5.79 -5.44
C GLY A 197 -26.71 7.00 -6.35
N MET A 198 -25.71 7.82 -6.04
CA MET A 198 -25.20 8.82 -6.97
C MET A 198 -24.33 8.17 -8.04
N SER A 199 -24.02 8.91 -9.12
CA SER A 199 -23.07 8.48 -10.14
C SER A 199 -22.23 9.67 -10.61
N LEU A 200 -20.90 9.51 -10.63
CA LEU A 200 -19.95 10.46 -11.16
C LEU A 200 -19.24 9.86 -12.38
N ASN A 201 -18.68 10.72 -13.22
CA ASN A 201 -17.81 10.30 -14.32
C ASN A 201 -16.35 10.21 -13.84
N PRO A 202 -15.79 9.02 -13.58
CA PRO A 202 -14.41 8.90 -13.11
C PRO A 202 -13.41 9.28 -14.20
N VAL A 203 -12.48 10.16 -13.86
CA VAL A 203 -11.39 10.60 -14.73
C VAL A 203 -10.06 10.18 -14.12
N ASP A 204 -9.29 9.35 -14.83
CA ASP A 204 -7.97 8.94 -14.36
C ASP A 204 -7.00 10.12 -14.36
N ALA A 205 -6.70 10.64 -13.19
CA ALA A 205 -5.76 11.74 -13.01
C ALA A 205 -4.31 11.25 -12.77
N GLY A 206 -4.08 9.94 -12.72
CA GLY A 206 -2.75 9.35 -12.54
C GLY A 206 -2.13 9.55 -11.14
N GLY A 207 -2.80 10.25 -10.21
CA GLY A 207 -2.36 10.43 -8.83
C GLY A 207 -2.55 11.85 -8.28
N ALA A 208 -2.21 12.03 -7.00
CA ALA A 208 -2.43 13.27 -6.25
C ALA A 208 -1.81 14.52 -6.91
N SER A 209 -0.59 14.42 -7.41
CA SER A 209 0.14 15.55 -8.03
C SER A 209 -0.49 16.07 -9.32
N ALA A 210 -1.26 15.25 -10.04
CA ALA A 210 -1.98 15.65 -11.24
C ALA A 210 -3.43 16.07 -10.97
N MET A 211 -4.04 15.55 -9.91
CA MET A 211 -5.42 15.86 -9.51
C MET A 211 -5.62 17.35 -9.17
N ILE A 212 -4.70 17.94 -8.42
CA ILE A 212 -4.80 19.34 -7.99
C ILE A 212 -4.83 20.30 -9.18
N PRO A 213 -3.89 20.25 -10.15
CA PRO A 213 -3.98 21.10 -11.34
C PRO A 213 -5.26 20.90 -12.13
N ALA A 214 -5.80 19.69 -12.20
CA ALA A 214 -7.05 19.41 -12.91
C ALA A 214 -8.27 20.08 -12.24
N LEU A 215 -8.35 20.05 -10.90
CA LEU A 215 -9.39 20.74 -10.13
C LEU A 215 -9.29 22.26 -10.27
N LEU A 216 -8.10 22.82 -10.06
CA LEU A 216 -7.85 24.27 -10.13
C LEU A 216 -8.01 24.83 -11.56
N GLY A 217 -7.82 23.99 -12.56
CA GLY A 217 -7.97 24.33 -13.98
C GLY A 217 -9.37 24.05 -14.55
N ASP A 218 -10.38 23.77 -13.71
CA ASP A 218 -11.76 23.43 -14.11
C ASP A 218 -11.85 22.25 -15.12
N GLN A 219 -10.85 21.35 -15.11
CA GLN A 219 -10.83 20.17 -15.99
C GLN A 219 -11.67 19.03 -15.42
N VAL A 220 -11.84 18.99 -14.10
CA VAL A 220 -12.70 18.07 -13.36
C VAL A 220 -13.46 18.83 -12.29
N ASP A 221 -14.60 18.28 -11.85
CA ASP A 221 -15.50 18.93 -10.90
C ASP A 221 -15.16 18.54 -9.46
N ALA A 222 -14.76 17.29 -9.25
CA ALA A 222 -14.46 16.69 -7.95
C ALA A 222 -13.13 15.92 -7.99
N GLY A 223 -12.64 15.55 -6.81
CA GLY A 223 -11.50 14.68 -6.64
C GLY A 223 -11.49 14.05 -5.25
N ILE A 224 -10.91 12.85 -5.14
CA ILE A 224 -10.83 12.11 -3.88
C ILE A 224 -9.37 11.81 -3.56
N ASN A 225 -8.91 12.28 -2.39
CA ASN A 225 -7.58 11.97 -1.85
C ASN A 225 -7.54 12.27 -0.34
N SER A 226 -6.38 11.99 0.33
CA SER A 226 -6.14 12.45 1.70
C SER A 226 -6.36 13.95 1.82
N TYR A 227 -6.95 14.39 2.91
CA TYR A 227 -7.20 15.80 3.19
C TYR A 227 -5.92 16.66 3.07
N GLY A 228 -4.79 16.14 3.55
CA GLY A 228 -3.51 16.84 3.49
C GLY A 228 -3.08 17.25 2.07
N VAL A 229 -3.47 16.50 1.03
CA VAL A 229 -3.22 16.86 -0.37
C VAL A 229 -4.00 18.11 -0.78
N PHE A 230 -5.19 18.32 -0.23
CA PHE A 230 -6.06 19.45 -0.53
C PHE A 230 -5.88 20.64 0.42
N LYS A 231 -5.30 20.43 1.61
CA LYS A 231 -5.29 21.34 2.75
C LYS A 231 -5.02 22.79 2.39
N GLN A 232 -3.91 23.09 1.71
CA GLN A 232 -3.56 24.47 1.35
C GLN A 232 -4.60 25.13 0.44
N TYR A 233 -5.28 24.37 -0.42
CA TYR A 233 -6.29 24.85 -1.35
C TYR A 233 -7.68 24.95 -0.72
N VAL A 234 -7.91 24.23 0.36
CA VAL A 234 -9.06 24.41 1.25
C VAL A 234 -8.89 25.68 2.08
N GLU A 235 -7.68 25.90 2.61
CA GLU A 235 -7.35 27.12 3.38
C GLU A 235 -7.44 28.39 2.53
N ASP A 236 -7.10 28.35 1.25
CA ASP A 236 -7.24 29.51 0.35
C ASP A 236 -8.62 29.60 -0.34
N GLY A 237 -9.51 28.64 -0.11
CA GLY A 237 -10.86 28.60 -0.64
C GLY A 237 -11.00 28.19 -2.11
N SER A 238 -9.95 27.67 -2.74
CA SER A 238 -9.96 27.20 -4.13
C SER A 238 -10.63 25.84 -4.28
N ILE A 239 -10.57 25.01 -3.25
CA ILE A 239 -11.16 23.67 -3.16
C ILE A 239 -12.04 23.60 -1.91
N ILE A 240 -13.20 22.94 -2.03
CA ILE A 240 -14.17 22.76 -0.95
C ILE A 240 -14.23 21.29 -0.58
N PRO A 241 -13.89 20.89 0.67
CA PRO A 241 -14.08 19.53 1.16
C PRO A 241 -15.55 19.31 1.47
N LEU A 242 -16.13 18.24 0.97
CA LEU A 242 -17.55 17.93 1.15
C LEU A 242 -17.78 16.89 2.24
N LEU A 243 -17.05 15.79 2.20
CA LEU A 243 -17.14 14.69 3.16
C LEU A 243 -15.81 13.95 3.29
N THR A 244 -15.62 13.26 4.41
CA THR A 244 -14.49 12.34 4.63
C THR A 244 -14.98 10.90 4.83
N TYR A 245 -14.12 9.93 4.51
CA TYR A 245 -14.39 8.50 4.66
C TYR A 245 -13.96 7.94 6.01
N GLY A 246 -13.47 8.77 6.94
CA GLY A 246 -13.16 8.35 8.29
C GLY A 246 -14.36 7.83 9.06
N GLU A 247 -14.12 6.95 10.05
CA GLU A 247 -15.17 6.46 10.97
C GLU A 247 -15.77 7.58 11.80
N GLU A 248 -14.92 8.52 12.22
CA GLU A 248 -15.28 9.68 13.03
C GLU A 248 -14.72 10.95 12.39
N ARG A 249 -15.26 12.12 12.77
CA ARG A 249 -14.74 13.42 12.30
C ARG A 249 -13.30 13.60 12.74
N SER A 250 -12.50 14.10 11.83
CA SER A 250 -11.14 14.50 12.15
C SER A 250 -11.11 15.71 13.08
N GLU A 251 -10.23 15.68 14.08
CA GLU A 251 -9.96 16.82 14.94
C GLU A 251 -9.29 17.99 14.21
N TYR A 252 -8.63 17.71 13.07
CA TYR A 252 -7.91 18.72 12.28
C TYR A 252 -8.82 19.51 11.35
N PHE A 253 -9.97 18.96 10.95
CA PHE A 253 -10.97 19.61 10.07
C PHE A 253 -12.40 19.23 10.50
N PRO A 254 -12.80 19.64 11.72
CA PRO A 254 -14.04 19.19 12.38
C PRO A 254 -15.33 19.65 11.68
N ASP A 255 -15.23 20.58 10.74
CA ASP A 255 -16.38 21.08 9.98
C ASP A 255 -16.77 20.15 8.81
N VAL A 256 -15.89 19.23 8.40
CA VAL A 256 -16.16 18.27 7.31
C VAL A 256 -16.86 17.05 7.89
N PRO A 257 -18.09 16.73 7.46
CA PRO A 257 -18.81 15.55 7.95
C PRO A 257 -18.18 14.25 7.42
N THR A 258 -18.37 13.16 8.17
CA THR A 258 -18.07 11.83 7.63
C THR A 258 -19.20 11.34 6.75
N VAL A 259 -18.88 10.42 5.84
CA VAL A 259 -19.88 9.75 5.02
C VAL A 259 -20.94 9.02 5.86
N LYS A 260 -20.55 8.48 7.02
CA LYS A 260 -21.46 7.84 8.00
C LYS A 260 -22.43 8.82 8.66
N GLU A 261 -21.98 10.03 9.00
CA GLU A 261 -22.86 11.08 9.53
C GLU A 261 -23.94 11.52 8.52
N LEU A 262 -23.65 11.40 7.21
CA LEU A 262 -24.60 11.63 6.14
C LEU A 262 -25.58 10.46 5.93
N GLY A 263 -25.42 9.37 6.68
CA GLY A 263 -26.30 8.22 6.66
C GLY A 263 -25.90 7.10 5.70
N TYR A 264 -24.71 7.14 5.13
CA TYR A 264 -24.17 6.11 4.24
C TYR A 264 -23.22 5.20 5.00
N ASP A 265 -23.49 3.89 4.98
CA ASP A 265 -22.72 2.89 5.72
C ASP A 265 -21.49 2.46 4.92
N CYS A 266 -20.53 3.35 4.79
CA CYS A 266 -19.20 3.07 4.27
C CYS A 266 -18.15 3.91 5.02
N SER A 267 -16.92 3.43 5.00
CA SER A 267 -15.75 4.11 5.54
C SER A 267 -14.51 3.54 4.88
N ALA A 268 -13.41 4.25 4.91
CA ALA A 268 -12.18 3.76 4.33
C ALA A 268 -10.96 4.40 5.00
N ALA A 269 -10.01 3.54 5.34
CA ALA A 269 -8.67 3.92 5.75
C ALA A 269 -7.65 3.15 4.91
N ARG A 270 -6.46 3.71 4.72
CA ARG A 270 -5.36 3.02 4.08
C ARG A 270 -4.15 2.98 5.01
N ALA A 271 -3.49 1.85 5.04
CA ALA A 271 -2.29 1.66 5.84
C ALA A 271 -1.05 1.75 4.94
N TYR A 272 -0.08 2.59 5.32
CA TYR A 272 1.24 2.64 4.72
C TYR A 272 2.14 1.64 5.42
N PHE A 273 2.73 0.74 4.66
CA PHE A 273 3.49 -0.37 5.20
C PHE A 273 4.91 -0.45 4.65
N PHE A 274 5.78 -1.07 5.43
CA PHE A 274 7.12 -1.46 5.03
C PHE A 274 7.11 -2.94 4.68
N GLY A 275 7.32 -3.25 3.40
CA GLY A 275 7.38 -4.61 2.87
C GLY A 275 8.80 -4.96 2.42
N LEU A 276 9.24 -6.14 2.77
CA LEU A 276 10.52 -6.71 2.35
C LEU A 276 10.26 -7.85 1.36
N PRO A 277 11.21 -8.24 0.51
CA PRO A 277 11.07 -9.43 -0.33
C PRO A 277 10.71 -10.65 0.51
N LYS A 278 9.84 -11.53 0.00
CA LYS A 278 9.44 -12.74 0.74
C LYS A 278 10.65 -13.62 1.03
N GLY A 279 10.74 -14.07 2.29
CA GLY A 279 11.88 -14.88 2.76
C GLY A 279 13.04 -14.06 3.37
N THR A 280 12.88 -12.75 3.50
CA THR A 280 13.80 -11.94 4.32
C THR A 280 13.81 -12.46 5.76
N ASP A 281 14.98 -12.45 6.39
CA ASP A 281 15.16 -12.89 7.78
C ASP A 281 14.20 -12.09 8.70
N PRO A 282 13.33 -12.75 9.48
CA PRO A 282 12.46 -12.10 10.44
C PRO A 282 13.17 -11.14 11.42
N ALA A 283 14.45 -11.38 11.72
CA ALA A 283 15.24 -10.48 12.56
C ALA A 283 15.48 -9.12 11.88
N ILE A 284 15.57 -9.07 10.56
CA ILE A 284 15.68 -7.83 9.78
C ILE A 284 14.32 -7.09 9.81
N ALA A 285 13.23 -7.81 9.58
CA ALA A 285 11.89 -7.23 9.63
C ALA A 285 11.56 -6.65 11.01
N GLN A 286 11.90 -7.37 12.08
CA GLN A 286 11.74 -6.89 13.46
C GLN A 286 12.58 -5.64 13.72
N LYS A 287 13.88 -5.62 13.31
CA LYS A 287 14.75 -4.46 13.51
C LYS A 287 14.29 -3.23 12.75
N LEU A 288 13.74 -3.42 11.55
CA LEU A 288 13.11 -2.32 10.80
C LEU A 288 11.86 -1.79 11.52
N SER A 289 11.02 -2.70 12.03
CA SER A 289 9.83 -2.37 12.82
C SER A 289 10.21 -1.55 14.06
N ASP A 290 11.21 -2.01 14.83
CA ASP A 290 11.68 -1.33 16.03
C ASP A 290 12.23 0.08 15.73
N ALA A 291 12.88 0.26 14.58
CA ALA A 291 13.36 1.57 14.14
C ALA A 291 12.19 2.50 13.76
N VAL A 292 11.15 1.98 13.08
CA VAL A 292 9.94 2.75 12.74
C VAL A 292 9.17 3.12 14.02
N GLU A 293 9.06 2.21 15.00
CA GLU A 293 8.41 2.49 16.28
C GLU A 293 9.06 3.66 17.01
N LYS A 294 10.38 3.73 17.08
CA LYS A 294 11.09 4.87 17.67
C LYS A 294 10.85 6.18 16.92
N ILE A 295 10.69 6.12 15.59
CA ILE A 295 10.35 7.30 14.80
C ILE A 295 8.97 7.83 15.20
N GLN A 296 8.01 6.94 15.49
CA GLN A 296 6.68 7.33 15.97
C GLN A 296 6.70 8.03 17.34
N GLU A 297 7.73 7.77 18.15
CA GLU A 297 7.95 8.44 19.43
C GLU A 297 8.62 9.82 19.28
N ASN A 298 9.12 10.16 18.08
CA ASN A 298 9.80 11.41 17.80
C ASN A 298 8.79 12.55 17.60
N GLU A 299 8.80 13.55 18.49
CA GLU A 299 7.88 14.69 18.46
C GLU A 299 8.00 15.52 17.17
N GLU A 300 9.20 15.65 16.59
CA GLU A 300 9.37 16.34 15.30
C GLU A 300 8.70 15.59 14.15
N TYR A 301 8.80 14.25 14.15
CA TYR A 301 8.11 13.42 13.16
C TYR A 301 6.60 13.55 13.27
N THR A 302 6.03 13.32 14.46
CA THR A 302 4.57 13.34 14.68
C THR A 302 3.98 14.72 14.39
N THR A 303 4.69 15.80 14.75
CA THR A 303 4.31 17.17 14.42
C THR A 303 4.31 17.41 12.91
N ASN A 304 5.35 16.97 12.20
CA ASN A 304 5.42 17.10 10.75
C ASN A 304 4.24 16.39 10.04
N VAL A 305 3.90 15.18 10.49
CA VAL A 305 2.77 14.41 9.92
C VAL A 305 1.45 15.11 10.17
N SER A 306 1.17 15.48 11.42
CA SER A 306 -0.09 16.12 11.80
C SER A 306 -0.28 17.52 11.20
N GLU A 307 0.76 18.33 11.15
CA GLU A 307 0.69 19.66 10.55
C GLU A 307 0.56 19.64 9.04
N THR A 308 1.24 18.70 8.36
CA THR A 308 1.26 18.64 6.89
C THR A 308 0.05 17.89 6.33
N TYR A 309 -0.26 16.72 6.88
CA TYR A 309 -1.29 15.83 6.34
C TYR A 309 -2.56 15.75 7.17
N SER A 310 -2.59 16.38 8.36
CA SER A 310 -3.74 16.33 9.26
C SER A 310 -4.12 14.89 9.65
N VAL A 311 -3.10 14.07 9.88
CA VAL A 311 -3.20 12.65 10.29
C VAL A 311 -2.59 12.50 11.67
N THR A 312 -3.25 11.74 12.54
CA THR A 312 -2.67 11.30 13.80
C THR A 312 -1.87 10.03 13.55
N PRO A 313 -0.54 10.04 13.77
CA PRO A 313 0.30 8.87 13.51
C PRO A 313 -0.19 7.61 14.22
N GLN A 314 -0.24 6.49 13.49
CA GLN A 314 -0.65 5.18 13.98
C GLN A 314 0.32 4.11 13.50
N PHE A 315 0.90 3.38 14.44
CA PHE A 315 1.87 2.33 14.18
C PHE A 315 1.30 0.94 14.50
N LYS A 316 1.67 -0.07 13.67
CA LYS A 316 1.44 -1.48 13.97
C LYS A 316 2.77 -2.24 13.84
N PRO A 317 3.24 -2.90 14.92
CA PRO A 317 4.54 -3.56 14.93
C PRO A 317 4.57 -4.84 14.07
N TYR A 318 5.78 -5.35 13.87
CA TYR A 318 6.00 -6.67 13.30
C TYR A 318 5.22 -7.74 14.09
N GLY A 319 4.49 -8.60 13.37
CA GLY A 319 3.61 -9.59 13.98
C GLY A 319 2.15 -9.15 14.10
N GLU A 320 1.84 -7.85 14.12
CA GLU A 320 0.47 -7.32 14.07
C GLU A 320 0.13 -6.75 12.69
N ALA A 321 1.13 -6.21 11.99
CA ALA A 321 0.94 -5.51 10.71
C ALA A 321 0.26 -6.38 9.64
N LEU A 322 0.65 -7.66 9.52
CA LEU A 322 0.06 -8.56 8.53
C LEU A 322 -1.42 -8.83 8.83
N SER A 323 -1.79 -9.11 10.09
CA SER A 323 -3.19 -9.35 10.45
C SER A 323 -4.06 -8.10 10.25
N TYR A 324 -3.52 -6.91 10.53
CA TYR A 324 -4.19 -5.66 10.25
C TYR A 324 -4.42 -5.44 8.74
N MET A 325 -3.45 -5.81 7.90
CA MET A 325 -3.61 -5.78 6.44
C MET A 325 -4.63 -6.80 5.94
N ASP A 326 -4.72 -7.99 6.58
CA ASP A 326 -5.73 -9.00 6.26
C ASP A 326 -7.15 -8.51 6.57
N GLU A 327 -7.34 -7.75 7.66
CA GLU A 327 -8.63 -7.11 8.00
C GLU A 327 -9.04 -6.10 6.93
N ILE A 328 -8.13 -5.21 6.51
CA ILE A 328 -8.40 -4.25 5.43
C ILE A 328 -8.71 -4.98 4.11
N TRP A 329 -7.98 -6.06 3.78
CA TRP A 329 -8.26 -6.85 2.58
C TRP A 329 -9.66 -7.44 2.60
N ALA A 330 -10.05 -8.08 3.72
CA ALA A 330 -11.36 -8.71 3.87
C ALA A 330 -12.53 -7.72 3.68
N GLU A 331 -12.33 -6.46 4.06
CA GLU A 331 -13.30 -5.40 3.81
C GLU A 331 -13.29 -4.98 2.33
N MET A 332 -12.12 -4.66 1.78
CA MET A 332 -11.99 -4.13 0.41
C MET A 332 -12.43 -5.13 -0.65
N GLU A 333 -12.11 -6.43 -0.51
CA GLU A 333 -12.40 -7.45 -1.52
C GLU A 333 -13.91 -7.61 -1.79
N THR A 334 -14.77 -7.20 -0.85
CA THR A 334 -16.24 -7.23 -1.02
C THR A 334 -16.73 -6.32 -2.16
N TYR A 335 -15.94 -5.31 -2.52
CA TYR A 335 -16.24 -4.37 -3.61
C TYR A 335 -15.65 -4.79 -4.97
N THR A 336 -15.03 -5.96 -5.08
CA THR A 336 -14.38 -6.40 -6.33
C THR A 336 -15.35 -6.40 -7.53
N GLU A 337 -16.58 -6.87 -7.34
CA GLU A 337 -17.57 -6.90 -8.43
C GLU A 337 -18.01 -5.49 -8.83
N ILE A 338 -18.16 -4.58 -7.88
CA ILE A 338 -18.56 -3.19 -8.10
C ILE A 338 -17.48 -2.44 -8.89
N MET A 339 -16.22 -2.58 -8.49
CA MET A 339 -15.10 -1.92 -9.18
C MET A 339 -14.86 -2.41 -10.61
N ASN A 340 -15.40 -3.57 -10.99
CA ASN A 340 -15.24 -4.16 -12.33
C ASN A 340 -16.48 -3.96 -13.23
N GLN A 341 -17.48 -3.19 -12.81
CA GLN A 341 -18.65 -2.83 -13.62
C GLN A 341 -18.36 -1.65 -14.53
#